data_8a7068ea9c97747f020b50daa755c494
#
_entry.id   8a7068ea9c97747f020b50daa755c494
#
_cell.length_a   1.000
_cell.length_b   1.000
_cell.length_c   1.000
_cell.angle_alpha   90.00
_cell.angle_beta   90.00
_cell.angle_gamma   90.00
#
_symmetry.space_group_name_H-M   'P 1'
#
loop_
_entity.id
_entity.type
_entity.pdbx_description
1 polymer ?
#
loop_
_entity_poly.entity_id
_entity_poly.type
_entity_poly.pdbx_seq_one_letter_code
_entity_poly.pdbx_strand_id
1 'polypeptide(L)'
;MKSLRVLGLAFLLCANSYAVTSQFRGVNWADKRDNFVSDVLLLSGTSLSDTYESASVIAERVIGQFQELLGTNSVRIPINEPTASKFWSTYTGIIDVGLSKGRVAIGYWGPAQPSGPKNMNDWWAMWETVVKKYGDHPNAYFEIFNEPHMYSKDELRNLYATWLEKFPDVPRDHILLDGSGMAWNIPDIADDPRFEGCLFAVHEYTFWNMSINTEQGWKNSFKGKVGNYIDRTVCTEWGGAMSPGEKAGVHYDYMDYNSTPTNYFMAYIRGMSDQLREWEMGSFYWPGLRDGDWYSMTKRSGEGANIKLEIVNQSGVDRMQMSWADTVETDPPKQDPFGGFDADGAVVAGKAVSLPGKIEAENYDLGGNRVSFYDKSSANEGGFYRKDAVDIVVLDSADLSKGYALGYTQDGEWLEYTVNVEKTAKFTVELQMATASEKAGVQLFIDNKAVSDSIIAKQGEDWSTYDAVQAKLGEIAAGEHTLKLQIVGNYVNIDWLRFCEGETCEEPLGIRENAPAHTPENASAPRLRIQNNKLFVEKNGKRFDLTGHRLR
;
A
#
# COMPACT_ATOMS: atom_id res chain seq x y z
N MET A 1 -43.28 12.77 -46.23
CA MET A 1 -42.01 12.93 -45.52
C MET A 1 -42.25 12.74 -44.03
N LYS A 2 -42.00 11.54 -43.51
CA LYS A 2 -42.13 11.21 -42.06
C LYS A 2 -40.72 11.16 -41.48
N SER A 3 -40.39 12.07 -40.56
CA SER A 3 -39.12 12.11 -39.87
C SER A 3 -39.12 11.03 -38.76
N LEU A 4 -38.23 10.08 -38.87
CA LEU A 4 -37.93 9.09 -37.84
C LEU A 4 -37.00 9.75 -36.80
N ARG A 5 -37.50 9.94 -35.58
CA ARG A 5 -36.67 10.30 -34.42
C ARG A 5 -36.08 9.02 -33.85
N VAL A 6 -34.77 8.87 -33.97
CA VAL A 6 -34.03 7.84 -33.27
C VAL A 6 -33.80 8.33 -31.84
N LEU A 7 -34.46 7.68 -30.86
CA LEU A 7 -34.13 7.84 -29.43
C LEU A 7 -32.88 7.03 -29.16
N GLY A 8 -31.78 7.72 -28.94
CA GLY A 8 -30.57 7.12 -28.39
C GLY A 8 -30.77 6.83 -26.89
N LEU A 9 -30.88 5.56 -26.52
CA LEU A 9 -30.83 5.11 -25.12
C LEU A 9 -29.35 5.17 -24.67
N ALA A 10 -29.00 6.21 -23.92
CA ALA A 10 -27.75 6.26 -23.21
C ALA A 10 -27.86 5.29 -22.02
N PHE A 11 -27.23 4.13 -22.09
CA PHE A 11 -26.95 3.30 -20.92
C PHE A 11 -25.91 4.05 -20.07
N LEU A 12 -26.37 4.70 -19.00
CA LEU A 12 -25.49 5.04 -17.90
C LEU A 12 -25.07 3.71 -17.27
N LEU A 13 -23.87 3.26 -17.56
CA LEU A 13 -23.14 2.34 -16.71
C LEU A 13 -22.85 3.11 -15.41
N CYS A 14 -23.69 2.94 -14.38
CA CYS A 14 -23.29 3.20 -13.02
C CYS A 14 -22.18 2.18 -12.73
N ALA A 15 -20.93 2.58 -12.91
CA ALA A 15 -19.83 1.95 -12.22
C ALA A 15 -20.15 2.14 -10.72
N ASN A 16 -20.48 1.05 -10.02
CA ASN A 16 -20.43 1.04 -8.58
C ASN A 16 -18.95 1.31 -8.23
N SER A 17 -18.60 2.56 -7.98
CA SER A 17 -17.36 2.89 -7.30
C SER A 17 -17.54 2.36 -5.89
N TYR A 18 -16.97 1.18 -5.61
CA TYR A 18 -16.77 0.74 -4.24
C TYR A 18 -16.06 1.87 -3.51
N ALA A 19 -16.54 2.23 -2.32
CA ALA A 19 -15.94 3.29 -1.55
C ALA A 19 -14.46 2.95 -1.31
N VAL A 20 -13.57 3.85 -1.73
CA VAL A 20 -12.11 3.68 -1.59
C VAL A 20 -11.71 3.40 -0.13
N THR A 21 -12.61 3.67 0.83
CA THR A 21 -12.38 3.53 2.26
C THR A 21 -12.75 2.17 2.83
N SER A 22 -13.61 1.38 2.19
CA SER A 22 -14.07 0.05 2.69
C SER A 22 -12.95 -0.95 2.91
N GLN A 23 -11.78 -0.71 2.35
CA GLN A 23 -10.59 -1.53 2.54
C GLN A 23 -10.00 -1.47 3.96
N PHE A 24 -10.35 -0.45 4.79
CA PHE A 24 -9.81 -0.32 6.13
C PHE A 24 -10.68 -1.06 7.16
N ARG A 25 -10.17 -2.16 7.67
CA ARG A 25 -10.69 -2.91 8.81
C ARG A 25 -9.65 -2.84 9.93
N GLY A 26 -9.67 -1.77 10.71
CA GLY A 26 -8.56 -1.40 11.56
C GLY A 26 -8.88 -1.27 13.04
N VAL A 27 -7.80 -1.25 13.81
CA VAL A 27 -7.80 -0.84 15.23
C VAL A 27 -6.63 0.11 15.50
N ASN A 28 -6.77 0.92 16.54
CA ASN A 28 -5.70 1.76 17.05
C ASN A 28 -4.83 0.98 18.04
N TRP A 29 -3.50 1.06 17.91
CA TRP A 29 -2.57 0.60 18.94
C TRP A 29 -1.95 1.79 19.65
N ALA A 30 -2.25 1.97 20.92
CA ALA A 30 -2.01 3.20 21.64
C ALA A 30 -0.96 3.07 22.75
N ASP A 31 -0.35 4.22 23.09
CA ASP A 31 0.42 4.40 24.32
C ASP A 31 -0.55 4.31 25.52
N LYS A 32 -0.14 3.65 26.59
CA LYS A 32 -0.95 3.57 27.81
C LYS A 32 -1.31 4.95 28.39
N ARG A 33 -0.57 6.00 28.04
CA ARG A 33 -0.76 7.40 28.43
C ARG A 33 -1.67 8.19 27.47
N ASP A 34 -2.34 7.51 26.52
CA ASP A 34 -3.29 8.09 25.56
C ASP A 34 -2.66 8.91 24.41
N ASN A 35 -1.50 8.52 23.93
CA ASN A 35 -0.79 9.15 22.80
C ASN A 35 -0.49 10.65 22.94
N PHE A 36 -1.27 11.44 23.70
CA PHE A 36 -1.06 12.88 23.94
C PHE A 36 0.14 13.16 24.87
N VAL A 37 1.26 12.52 24.59
CA VAL A 37 2.49 12.66 25.37
C VAL A 37 3.44 13.66 24.71
N SER A 38 4.25 14.34 25.53
CA SER A 38 5.26 15.29 25.06
C SER A 38 6.68 14.71 24.99
N ASP A 39 6.80 13.39 25.13
CA ASP A 39 8.02 12.59 24.98
C ASP A 39 7.80 11.45 23.98
N VAL A 40 8.73 10.49 23.93
CA VAL A 40 8.65 9.32 23.05
C VAL A 40 7.38 8.51 23.30
N LEU A 41 6.70 8.12 22.23
CA LEU A 41 5.53 7.23 22.27
C LEU A 41 5.97 5.79 22.57
N LEU A 42 5.33 5.19 23.56
CA LEU A 42 5.54 3.79 23.96
C LEU A 42 4.20 3.05 23.87
N LEU A 43 3.98 2.39 22.75
CA LEU A 43 2.77 1.61 22.53
C LEU A 43 2.65 0.49 23.58
N SER A 44 1.43 0.18 23.97
CA SER A 44 1.19 -0.84 25.01
C SER A 44 1.93 -2.15 24.70
N GLY A 45 2.82 -2.53 25.59
CA GLY A 45 3.73 -3.68 25.45
C GLY A 45 5.15 -3.32 25.03
N THR A 46 5.44 -2.08 24.64
CA THR A 46 6.80 -1.61 24.30
C THR A 46 7.44 -0.81 25.42
N SER A 47 8.74 -0.61 25.34
CA SER A 47 9.55 0.11 26.33
C SER A 47 10.69 0.91 25.70
N LEU A 48 11.27 1.86 26.45
CA LEU A 48 12.46 2.61 26.02
C LEU A 48 13.72 1.74 25.85
N SER A 49 13.74 0.54 26.42
CA SER A 49 14.86 -0.39 26.29
C SER A 49 14.78 -1.27 25.05
N ASP A 50 13.70 -1.18 24.27
CA ASP A 50 13.56 -1.96 23.06
C ASP A 50 14.56 -1.51 21.98
N THR A 51 14.97 -2.47 21.17
CA THR A 51 15.69 -2.28 19.91
C THR A 51 14.72 -2.43 18.74
N TYR A 52 15.20 -2.21 17.52
CA TYR A 52 14.40 -2.51 16.31
C TYR A 52 13.89 -3.96 16.32
N GLU A 53 14.75 -4.91 16.63
CA GLU A 53 14.43 -6.35 16.62
C GLU A 53 13.41 -6.71 17.70
N SER A 54 13.56 -6.23 18.94
CA SER A 54 12.61 -6.52 20.01
C SER A 54 11.26 -5.84 19.76
N ALA A 55 11.26 -4.61 19.27
CA ALA A 55 10.05 -3.90 18.87
C ALA A 55 9.31 -4.60 17.71
N SER A 56 10.06 -5.13 16.73
CA SER A 56 9.49 -5.95 15.65
C SER A 56 8.85 -7.24 16.18
N VAL A 57 9.50 -7.94 17.10
CA VAL A 57 8.93 -9.14 17.75
C VAL A 57 7.66 -8.82 18.50
N ILE A 58 7.61 -7.69 19.23
CA ILE A 58 6.40 -7.23 19.93
C ILE A 58 5.29 -6.93 18.91
N ALA A 59 5.61 -6.20 17.83
CA ALA A 59 4.65 -5.87 16.77
C ALA A 59 4.09 -7.12 16.08
N GLU A 60 4.95 -8.11 15.77
CA GLU A 60 4.52 -9.41 15.24
C GLU A 60 3.48 -10.08 16.13
N ARG A 61 3.67 -10.03 17.45
CA ARG A 61 2.74 -10.61 18.43
C ARG A 61 1.45 -9.82 18.51
N VAL A 62 1.51 -8.50 18.61
CA VAL A 62 0.32 -7.67 18.80
C VAL A 62 -0.50 -7.59 17.51
N ILE A 63 0.10 -7.23 16.39
CA ILE A 63 -0.62 -7.05 15.13
C ILE A 63 -1.11 -8.40 14.58
N GLY A 64 -0.31 -9.47 14.68
CA GLY A 64 -0.76 -10.81 14.30
C GLY A 64 -1.99 -11.27 15.09
N GLN A 65 -2.05 -10.98 16.39
CA GLN A 65 -3.23 -11.31 17.20
C GLN A 65 -4.42 -10.36 16.96
N PHE A 66 -4.20 -9.10 16.55
CA PHE A 66 -5.29 -8.27 16.05
C PHE A 66 -5.92 -8.88 14.80
N GLN A 67 -5.11 -9.40 13.87
CA GLN A 67 -5.63 -10.11 12.69
C GLN A 67 -6.38 -11.38 13.07
N GLU A 68 -5.80 -12.21 13.94
CA GLU A 68 -6.37 -13.49 14.35
C GLU A 68 -7.66 -13.33 15.15
N LEU A 69 -7.66 -12.44 16.17
CA LEU A 69 -8.76 -12.32 17.12
C LEU A 69 -9.84 -11.34 16.67
N LEU A 70 -9.45 -10.27 15.99
CA LEU A 70 -10.33 -9.16 15.64
C LEU A 70 -10.68 -9.10 14.16
N GLY A 71 -9.99 -9.87 13.29
CA GLY A 71 -10.20 -9.86 11.83
C GLY A 71 -9.73 -8.57 11.14
N THR A 72 -8.72 -7.89 11.71
CA THR A 72 -8.19 -6.64 11.14
C THR A 72 -7.28 -6.89 9.94
N ASN A 73 -7.19 -5.93 9.04
CA ASN A 73 -6.19 -5.86 7.98
C ASN A 73 -5.40 -4.53 8.02
N SER A 74 -5.68 -3.72 9.01
CA SER A 74 -5.10 -2.37 9.15
C SER A 74 -4.83 -2.06 10.61
N VAL A 75 -3.79 -1.25 10.88
CA VAL A 75 -3.51 -0.71 12.21
C VAL A 75 -3.22 0.78 12.12
N ARG A 76 -3.75 1.58 13.06
CA ARG A 76 -3.40 3.00 13.18
C ARG A 76 -2.39 3.17 14.31
N ILE A 77 -1.26 3.80 13.98
CA ILE A 77 -0.08 3.97 14.84
C ILE A 77 0.22 5.45 15.00
N PRO A 78 0.35 5.98 16.23
CA PRO A 78 0.67 7.38 16.47
C PRO A 78 2.14 7.69 16.15
N ILE A 79 2.42 8.94 15.79
CA ILE A 79 3.77 9.50 15.65
C ILE A 79 3.84 10.89 16.27
N ASN A 80 4.97 11.26 16.86
CA ASN A 80 5.26 12.62 17.33
C ASN A 80 6.75 12.96 17.14
N GLU A 81 7.09 14.23 17.30
CA GLU A 81 8.44 14.74 17.07
C GLU A 81 9.51 14.06 17.94
N PRO A 82 9.28 13.82 19.27
CA PRO A 82 10.24 13.08 20.09
C PRO A 82 10.50 11.65 19.61
N THR A 83 9.46 10.95 19.14
CA THR A 83 9.58 9.58 18.64
C THR A 83 10.42 9.54 17.38
N ALA A 84 10.13 10.43 16.42
CA ALA A 84 10.89 10.52 15.17
C ALA A 84 12.35 10.97 15.38
N SER A 85 12.62 11.81 16.38
CA SER A 85 13.98 12.34 16.59
C SER A 85 14.86 11.50 17.52
N LYS A 86 14.27 10.74 18.48
CA LYS A 86 15.02 10.05 19.54
C LYS A 86 14.86 8.54 19.56
N PHE A 87 13.79 8.02 18.93
CA PHE A 87 13.42 6.60 19.04
C PHE A 87 13.09 5.97 17.68
N TRP A 88 13.39 6.69 16.61
CA TRP A 88 12.96 6.32 15.25
C TRP A 88 13.45 4.95 14.83
N SER A 89 14.74 4.63 15.02
CA SER A 89 15.31 3.33 14.64
C SER A 89 14.61 2.13 15.29
N THR A 90 14.16 2.29 16.54
CA THR A 90 13.37 1.27 17.24
C THR A 90 11.92 1.27 16.76
N TYR A 91 11.34 2.46 16.64
CA TYR A 91 9.92 2.63 16.30
C TYR A 91 9.59 2.13 14.88
N THR A 92 10.54 2.22 13.96
CA THR A 92 10.38 1.66 12.61
C THR A 92 10.19 0.15 12.61
N GLY A 93 10.70 -0.59 13.58
CA GLY A 93 10.42 -2.01 13.72
C GLY A 93 8.93 -2.33 13.90
N ILE A 94 8.18 -1.42 14.55
CA ILE A 94 6.73 -1.57 14.71
C ILE A 94 6.01 -1.29 13.38
N ILE A 95 6.39 -0.19 12.71
CA ILE A 95 5.75 0.23 11.46
C ILE A 95 6.05 -0.77 10.35
N ASP A 96 7.31 -1.21 10.20
CA ASP A 96 7.74 -2.16 9.17
C ASP A 96 6.97 -3.49 9.29
N VAL A 97 6.78 -4.00 10.50
CA VAL A 97 5.94 -5.19 10.74
C VAL A 97 4.47 -4.92 10.39
N GLY A 98 3.93 -3.77 10.80
CA GLY A 98 2.57 -3.38 10.43
C GLY A 98 2.36 -3.39 8.91
N LEU A 99 3.30 -2.80 8.17
CA LEU A 99 3.27 -2.71 6.71
C LEU A 99 3.42 -4.08 6.02
N SER A 100 4.19 -5.00 6.60
CA SER A 100 4.32 -6.36 6.09
C SER A 100 3.05 -7.20 6.28
N LYS A 101 2.20 -6.82 7.25
CA LYS A 101 0.97 -7.54 7.60
C LYS A 101 -0.30 -6.91 7.01
N GLY A 102 -0.23 -5.65 6.59
CA GLY A 102 -1.40 -4.94 6.08
C GLY A 102 -1.17 -3.45 5.98
N ARG A 103 -2.24 -2.67 6.08
CA ARG A 103 -2.18 -1.21 5.97
C ARG A 103 -1.84 -0.57 7.31
N VAL A 104 -1.02 0.47 7.28
CA VAL A 104 -0.69 1.27 8.48
C VAL A 104 -1.07 2.73 8.24
N ALA A 105 -1.98 3.24 9.06
CA ALA A 105 -2.23 4.67 9.15
C ALA A 105 -1.29 5.28 10.22
N ILE A 106 -0.36 6.12 9.80
CA ILE A 106 0.59 6.82 10.67
C ILE A 106 0.02 8.20 10.97
N GLY A 107 -0.49 8.40 12.19
CA GLY A 107 -1.17 9.63 12.59
C GLY A 107 -0.30 10.51 13.50
N TYR A 108 -0.19 11.82 13.18
CA TYR A 108 0.49 12.75 14.07
C TYR A 108 -0.34 13.06 15.31
N TRP A 109 0.22 12.86 16.48
CA TRP A 109 -0.37 13.19 17.77
C TRP A 109 0.45 14.27 18.46
N GLY A 110 -0.07 15.47 18.46
CA GLY A 110 0.50 16.59 19.22
C GLY A 110 0.15 16.50 20.70
N PRO A 111 0.83 17.28 21.55
CA PRO A 111 0.45 17.39 22.96
C PRO A 111 -0.99 17.91 23.09
N ALA A 112 -1.70 17.44 24.12
CA ALA A 112 -3.09 17.81 24.35
C ALA A 112 -3.32 19.33 24.55
N GLN A 113 -2.29 20.07 24.97
CA GLN A 113 -2.39 21.52 25.17
C GLN A 113 -1.05 22.23 24.87
N PRO A 114 -1.00 23.18 23.94
CA PRO A 114 -2.02 23.41 22.91
C PRO A 114 -2.09 22.23 21.97
N SER A 115 -3.24 21.94 21.39
CA SER A 115 -3.36 20.94 20.34
C SER A 115 -2.52 21.39 19.16
N GLY A 116 -1.44 20.67 18.90
CA GLY A 116 -0.55 20.99 17.79
C GLY A 116 0.93 20.96 18.16
N PRO A 117 1.81 21.08 17.17
CA PRO A 117 3.24 21.06 17.38
C PRO A 117 3.69 22.28 18.21
N LYS A 118 4.52 22.04 19.22
CA LYS A 118 5.17 23.11 19.99
C LYS A 118 6.17 23.89 19.13
N ASN A 119 6.74 23.23 18.14
CA ASN A 119 7.71 23.79 17.20
C ASN A 119 7.43 23.25 15.81
N MET A 120 7.04 24.11 14.89
CA MET A 120 6.76 23.72 13.51
C MET A 120 7.98 23.17 12.76
N ASN A 121 9.21 23.60 13.09
CA ASN A 121 10.41 23.05 12.47
C ASN A 121 10.62 21.58 12.86
N ASP A 122 10.36 21.22 14.12
CA ASP A 122 10.47 19.83 14.60
C ASP A 122 9.37 18.96 13.97
N TRP A 123 8.17 19.52 13.81
CA TRP A 123 7.06 18.84 13.13
C TRP A 123 7.37 18.57 11.66
N TRP A 124 7.94 19.55 10.95
CA TRP A 124 8.38 19.34 9.58
C TRP A 124 9.50 18.30 9.48
N ALA A 125 10.50 18.34 10.37
CA ALA A 125 11.59 17.37 10.41
C ALA A 125 11.08 15.95 10.69
N MET A 126 10.06 15.82 11.53
CA MET A 126 9.38 14.53 11.77
C MET A 126 8.72 14.02 10.47
N TRP A 127 7.91 14.83 9.79
CA TRP A 127 7.26 14.42 8.55
C TRP A 127 8.26 14.11 7.43
N GLU A 128 9.33 14.90 7.29
CA GLU A 128 10.43 14.59 6.37
C GLU A 128 11.04 13.21 6.66
N THR A 129 11.22 12.88 7.93
CA THR A 129 11.75 11.58 8.36
C THR A 129 10.80 10.44 8.03
N VAL A 130 9.50 10.61 8.30
CA VAL A 130 8.46 9.60 8.07
C VAL A 130 8.25 9.40 6.57
N VAL A 131 8.04 10.49 5.82
CA VAL A 131 7.77 10.43 4.37
C VAL A 131 8.98 9.91 3.60
N LYS A 132 10.20 10.31 3.98
CA LYS A 132 11.41 9.77 3.35
C LYS A 132 11.49 8.23 3.42
N LYS A 133 10.98 7.62 4.50
CA LYS A 133 11.04 6.15 4.66
C LYS A 133 9.80 5.46 4.09
N TYR A 134 8.63 6.06 4.19
CA TYR A 134 7.36 5.37 3.92
C TYR A 134 6.48 6.07 2.87
N GLY A 135 6.90 7.21 2.32
CA GLY A 135 6.06 8.03 1.45
C GLY A 135 5.63 7.36 0.15
N ASP A 136 6.40 6.40 -0.31
CA ASP A 136 6.15 5.59 -1.50
C ASP A 136 5.62 4.17 -1.17
N HIS A 137 5.45 3.83 0.13
CA HIS A 137 5.02 2.48 0.50
C HIS A 137 3.51 2.30 0.27
N PRO A 138 3.05 1.28 -0.50
CA PRO A 138 1.66 1.12 -0.95
C PRO A 138 0.65 0.90 0.18
N ASN A 139 1.11 0.46 1.34
CA ASN A 139 0.28 0.21 2.53
C ASN A 139 0.44 1.28 3.61
N ALA A 140 1.25 2.33 3.40
CA ALA A 140 1.43 3.42 4.35
C ALA A 140 0.45 4.56 4.04
N TYR A 141 -0.29 4.99 5.05
CA TYR A 141 -1.23 6.10 5.01
C TYR A 141 -0.81 7.15 6.03
N PHE A 142 -0.99 8.42 5.72
CA PHE A 142 -0.49 9.53 6.53
C PHE A 142 -1.65 10.39 6.99
N GLU A 143 -1.95 10.34 8.28
CA GLU A 143 -2.91 11.21 8.92
C GLU A 143 -2.16 12.42 9.48
N ILE A 144 -2.28 13.54 8.77
CA ILE A 144 -1.39 14.69 8.96
C ILE A 144 -1.49 15.27 10.35
N PHE A 145 -2.68 15.21 10.96
CA PHE A 145 -2.93 15.79 12.28
C PHE A 145 -4.12 15.13 12.97
N ASN A 146 -3.90 14.46 14.09
CA ASN A 146 -4.97 13.92 14.92
C ASN A 146 -5.67 15.03 15.71
N GLU A 147 -6.99 15.18 15.55
CA GLU A 147 -7.86 16.07 16.33
C GLU A 147 -7.37 17.53 16.44
N PRO A 148 -7.25 18.25 15.33
CA PRO A 148 -6.65 19.61 15.27
C PRO A 148 -7.57 20.71 15.83
N HIS A 149 -8.06 20.58 17.07
CA HIS A 149 -9.15 21.37 17.64
C HIS A 149 -8.79 22.82 18.00
N MET A 150 -7.51 23.21 17.93
CA MET A 150 -7.09 24.59 18.20
C MET A 150 -6.91 25.44 16.93
N TYR A 151 -7.13 24.86 15.75
CA TYR A 151 -7.02 25.55 14.48
C TYR A 151 -8.39 26.01 13.99
N SER A 152 -8.47 27.22 13.46
CA SER A 152 -9.58 27.59 12.58
C SER A 152 -9.53 26.73 11.31
N LYS A 153 -10.66 26.62 10.62
CA LYS A 153 -10.70 25.83 9.38
C LYS A 153 -9.74 26.35 8.31
N ASP A 154 -9.55 27.67 8.20
CA ASP A 154 -8.67 28.26 7.19
C ASP A 154 -7.19 28.04 7.53
N GLU A 155 -6.81 28.12 8.81
CA GLU A 155 -5.46 27.76 9.25
C GLU A 155 -5.18 26.27 8.99
N LEU A 156 -6.13 25.42 9.30
CA LEU A 156 -5.99 23.98 9.09
C LEU A 156 -5.91 23.62 7.59
N ARG A 157 -6.77 24.20 6.75
CA ARG A 157 -6.70 24.07 5.30
C ARG A 157 -5.33 24.49 4.74
N ASN A 158 -4.79 25.61 5.21
CA ASN A 158 -3.48 26.09 4.76
C ASN A 158 -2.34 25.19 5.24
N LEU A 159 -2.42 24.66 6.47
CA LEU A 159 -1.44 23.71 6.98
C LEU A 159 -1.43 22.43 6.12
N TYR A 160 -2.60 21.86 5.84
CA TYR A 160 -2.74 20.69 4.98
C TYR A 160 -2.23 20.95 3.55
N ALA A 161 -2.61 22.08 2.96
CA ALA A 161 -2.12 22.44 1.62
C ALA A 161 -0.59 22.57 1.58
N THR A 162 0.01 23.19 2.60
CA THR A 162 1.48 23.30 2.70
C THR A 162 2.14 21.93 2.83
N TRP A 163 1.51 20.99 3.56
CA TRP A 163 2.01 19.62 3.66
C TRP A 163 2.00 18.94 2.30
N LEU A 164 0.89 19.06 1.55
CA LEU A 164 0.75 18.46 0.22
C LEU A 164 1.72 19.08 -0.80
N GLU A 165 2.01 20.37 -0.70
CA GLU A 165 3.02 21.04 -1.53
C GLU A 165 4.44 20.59 -1.20
N LYS A 166 4.72 20.27 0.06
CA LYS A 166 6.04 19.83 0.52
C LYS A 166 6.31 18.35 0.16
N PHE A 167 5.29 17.53 0.09
CA PHE A 167 5.39 16.11 -0.20
C PHE A 167 4.51 15.71 -1.41
N PRO A 168 4.79 16.26 -2.59
CA PRO A 168 3.96 16.08 -3.78
C PRO A 168 3.95 14.64 -4.31
N ASP A 169 4.97 13.84 -3.97
CA ASP A 169 5.13 12.45 -4.42
C ASP A 169 4.31 11.45 -3.60
N VAL A 170 3.77 11.85 -2.44
CA VAL A 170 2.87 11.00 -1.66
C VAL A 170 1.51 10.94 -2.36
N PRO A 171 0.99 9.74 -2.69
CA PRO A 171 -0.31 9.60 -3.33
C PRO A 171 -1.43 10.27 -2.53
N ARG A 172 -2.30 11.00 -3.19
CA ARG A 172 -3.40 11.73 -2.53
C ARG A 172 -4.33 10.81 -1.76
N ASP A 173 -4.63 9.64 -2.29
CA ASP A 173 -5.47 8.60 -1.67
C ASP A 173 -4.78 7.85 -0.51
N HIS A 174 -3.52 8.17 -0.22
CA HIS A 174 -2.80 7.74 0.97
C HIS A 174 -2.76 8.79 2.08
N ILE A 175 -3.37 9.95 1.88
CA ILE A 175 -3.35 11.07 2.83
C ILE A 175 -4.72 11.20 3.48
N LEU A 176 -4.75 11.17 4.81
CA LEU A 176 -5.91 11.33 5.66
C LEU A 176 -5.90 12.73 6.27
N LEU A 177 -6.95 13.50 6.03
CA LEU A 177 -7.12 14.86 6.53
C LEU A 177 -8.25 14.89 7.55
N ASP A 178 -7.92 15.15 8.80
CA ASP A 178 -8.93 15.30 9.85
C ASP A 178 -9.86 16.47 9.56
N GLY A 179 -11.15 16.26 9.81
CA GLY A 179 -12.12 17.34 9.83
C GLY A 179 -11.78 18.38 10.88
N SER A 180 -12.28 19.61 10.73
CA SER A 180 -12.04 20.67 11.70
C SER A 180 -12.59 20.31 13.11
N GLY A 181 -12.05 20.94 14.15
CA GLY A 181 -12.33 20.60 15.53
C GLY A 181 -11.58 19.32 15.96
N MET A 182 -12.24 18.41 16.58
CA MET A 182 -11.67 17.10 16.97
C MET A 182 -11.99 16.04 15.91
N ALA A 183 -11.56 16.25 14.68
CA ALA A 183 -11.94 15.43 13.51
C ALA A 183 -13.47 15.32 13.33
N TRP A 184 -14.22 16.41 13.58
CA TRP A 184 -15.68 16.36 13.63
C TRP A 184 -16.38 16.88 12.39
N ASN A 185 -15.77 17.80 11.64
CA ASN A 185 -16.46 18.50 10.55
C ASN A 185 -15.70 18.31 9.23
N ILE A 186 -16.03 17.23 8.54
CA ILE A 186 -15.41 16.90 7.25
C ILE A 186 -15.67 17.98 6.19
N PRO A 187 -16.89 18.52 6.01
CA PRO A 187 -17.16 19.56 5.01
C PRO A 187 -16.26 20.79 5.15
N ASP A 188 -15.88 21.17 6.37
CA ASP A 188 -14.96 22.29 6.58
C ASP A 188 -13.60 22.13 5.89
N ILE A 189 -13.18 20.92 5.63
CA ILE A 189 -11.93 20.59 4.95
C ILE A 189 -12.21 20.17 3.51
N ALA A 190 -13.14 19.28 3.31
CA ALA A 190 -13.40 18.61 2.04
C ALA A 190 -13.97 19.54 0.94
N ASP A 191 -14.60 20.66 1.33
CA ASP A 191 -15.09 21.67 0.38
C ASP A 191 -13.93 22.44 -0.31
N ASP A 192 -12.68 22.30 0.15
CA ASP A 192 -11.53 22.96 -0.45
C ASP A 192 -10.98 22.10 -1.62
N PRO A 193 -10.98 22.62 -2.87
CA PRO A 193 -10.56 21.86 -4.04
C PRO A 193 -9.08 21.44 -4.03
N ARG A 194 -8.25 22.07 -3.18
CA ARG A 194 -6.85 21.66 -3.01
C ARG A 194 -6.70 20.24 -2.51
N PHE A 195 -7.75 19.65 -1.89
CA PHE A 195 -7.75 18.32 -1.29
C PHE A 195 -8.47 17.28 -2.15
N GLU A 196 -8.66 17.57 -3.43
CA GLU A 196 -9.17 16.58 -4.37
C GLU A 196 -8.23 15.35 -4.39
N GLY A 197 -8.79 14.15 -4.36
CA GLY A 197 -8.07 12.88 -4.28
C GLY A 197 -7.64 12.45 -2.87
N CYS A 198 -7.61 13.35 -1.85
CA CYS A 198 -7.31 12.96 -0.48
C CYS A 198 -8.48 12.23 0.19
N LEU A 199 -8.17 11.39 1.18
CA LEU A 199 -9.12 10.84 2.13
C LEU A 199 -9.34 11.81 3.31
N PHE A 200 -10.44 11.63 4.03
CA PHE A 200 -10.76 12.39 5.23
C PHE A 200 -10.86 11.47 6.44
N ALA A 201 -10.46 11.96 7.60
CA ALA A 201 -10.53 11.26 8.87
C ALA A 201 -11.62 11.89 9.76
N VAL A 202 -12.51 11.04 10.29
CA VAL A 202 -13.59 11.47 11.20
C VAL A 202 -13.55 10.68 12.49
N HIS A 203 -13.81 11.37 13.61
CA HIS A 203 -13.95 10.76 14.93
C HIS A 203 -15.38 10.93 15.46
N GLU A 204 -15.91 9.88 16.11
CA GLU A 204 -17.19 9.94 16.81
C GLU A 204 -17.09 9.25 18.16
N TYR A 205 -17.45 9.97 19.23
CA TYR A 205 -17.42 9.47 20.59
C TYR A 205 -18.59 9.96 21.44
N THR A 206 -18.85 9.25 22.53
CA THR A 206 -19.88 9.62 23.51
C THR A 206 -19.47 10.75 24.47
N PHE A 207 -18.22 11.26 24.39
CA PHE A 207 -17.67 12.16 25.41
C PHE A 207 -18.45 13.45 25.59
N TRP A 208 -19.01 14.00 24.52
CA TRP A 208 -19.66 15.31 24.52
C TRP A 208 -21.18 15.23 24.33
N ASN A 209 -21.71 14.05 23.96
CA ASN A 209 -23.11 13.85 23.56
C ASN A 209 -23.80 12.71 24.33
N MET A 210 -23.57 12.61 25.64
CA MET A 210 -24.15 11.54 26.49
C MET A 210 -25.71 11.59 26.56
N SER A 211 -26.34 12.66 26.09
CA SER A 211 -27.80 12.77 25.96
C SER A 211 -28.36 11.98 24.77
N ILE A 212 -27.53 11.59 23.80
CA ILE A 212 -27.95 10.76 22.69
C ILE A 212 -28.01 9.31 23.16
N ASN A 213 -29.22 8.78 23.33
CA ASN A 213 -29.50 7.45 23.90
C ASN A 213 -30.19 6.49 22.91
N THR A 214 -30.22 6.82 21.63
CA THR A 214 -30.79 6.00 20.56
C THR A 214 -29.82 5.75 19.45
N GLU A 215 -29.90 4.58 18.80
CA GLU A 215 -29.08 4.24 17.63
C GLU A 215 -29.26 5.27 16.50
N GLN A 216 -30.51 5.65 16.20
CA GLN A 216 -30.79 6.65 15.18
C GLN A 216 -30.22 8.03 15.51
N GLY A 217 -30.16 8.40 16.78
CA GLY A 217 -29.55 9.66 17.22
C GLY A 217 -28.06 9.69 16.91
N TRP A 218 -27.33 8.57 17.13
CA TRP A 218 -25.92 8.44 16.81
C TRP A 218 -25.68 8.41 15.30
N LYS A 219 -26.52 7.70 14.54
CA LYS A 219 -26.47 7.76 13.06
C LYS A 219 -26.61 9.20 12.55
N ASN A 220 -27.55 9.96 13.10
CA ASN A 220 -27.76 11.36 12.71
C ASN A 220 -26.56 12.27 13.10
N SER A 221 -25.97 12.08 14.27
CA SER A 221 -24.76 12.78 14.70
C SER A 221 -23.62 12.54 13.71
N PHE A 222 -23.37 11.29 13.39
CA PHE A 222 -22.29 10.89 12.49
C PHE A 222 -22.51 11.42 11.05
N LYS A 223 -23.76 11.35 10.55
CA LYS A 223 -24.13 11.94 9.25
C LYS A 223 -23.85 13.44 9.20
N GLY A 224 -24.11 14.15 10.29
CA GLY A 224 -23.83 15.59 10.37
C GLY A 224 -22.34 15.92 10.27
N LYS A 225 -21.46 15.05 10.79
CA LYS A 225 -20.00 15.24 10.74
C LYS A 225 -19.42 14.96 9.36
N VAL A 226 -19.90 13.92 8.67
CA VAL A 226 -19.38 13.46 7.38
C VAL A 226 -19.92 14.26 6.20
N GLY A 227 -21.19 14.70 6.29
CA GLY A 227 -21.85 15.41 5.18
C GLY A 227 -21.96 14.53 3.94
N ASN A 228 -21.59 15.07 2.78
CA ASN A 228 -21.68 14.39 1.48
C ASN A 228 -20.37 13.67 1.07
N TYR A 229 -19.39 13.54 1.97
CA TYR A 229 -18.07 13.01 1.65
C TYR A 229 -17.86 11.56 2.11
N ILE A 230 -18.95 10.76 2.08
CA ILE A 230 -18.99 9.38 2.59
C ILE A 230 -17.94 8.49 1.89
N ASP A 231 -17.86 8.59 0.58
CA ASP A 231 -17.00 7.79 -0.30
C ASP A 231 -15.49 8.05 -0.12
N ARG A 232 -15.13 9.16 0.51
CA ARG A 232 -13.74 9.56 0.76
C ARG A 232 -13.40 9.69 2.25
N THR A 233 -14.31 9.28 3.15
CA THR A 233 -14.12 9.39 4.60
C THR A 233 -13.83 8.03 5.22
N VAL A 234 -12.87 7.99 6.12
CA VAL A 234 -12.52 6.87 7.01
C VAL A 234 -12.84 7.29 8.44
N CYS A 235 -13.53 6.45 9.20
CA CYS A 235 -13.70 6.67 10.63
C CYS A 235 -12.44 6.18 11.38
N THR A 236 -11.45 7.07 11.54
CA THR A 236 -10.14 6.71 12.10
C THR A 236 -10.19 6.51 13.61
N GLU A 237 -11.25 7.00 14.28
CA GLU A 237 -11.54 6.66 15.67
C GLU A 237 -13.03 6.59 15.96
N TRP A 238 -13.43 5.50 16.57
CA TRP A 238 -14.70 5.30 17.26
C TRP A 238 -14.51 4.20 18.31
N GLY A 239 -15.20 4.29 19.44
CA GLY A 239 -15.03 3.29 20.48
C GLY A 239 -15.85 3.58 21.72
N GLY A 240 -16.08 2.56 22.52
CA GLY A 240 -16.85 2.61 23.74
C GLY A 240 -16.40 1.56 24.76
N ALA A 241 -17.03 1.55 25.92
CA ALA A 241 -16.62 0.70 27.04
C ALA A 241 -16.72 -0.80 26.72
N MET A 242 -15.60 -1.52 26.78
CA MET A 242 -15.54 -2.98 26.58
C MET A 242 -15.46 -3.74 27.91
N SER A 243 -15.02 -3.11 28.98
CA SER A 243 -15.02 -3.68 30.34
C SER A 243 -15.84 -2.79 31.32
N PRO A 244 -16.15 -3.29 32.51
CA PRO A 244 -16.76 -2.46 33.53
C PRO A 244 -15.94 -1.22 33.87
N GLY A 245 -16.62 -0.11 34.14
CA GLY A 245 -15.97 1.15 34.43
C GLY A 245 -16.97 2.20 34.91
N GLU A 246 -16.47 3.42 35.14
CA GLU A 246 -17.29 4.52 35.62
C GLU A 246 -17.17 5.74 34.73
N LYS A 247 -18.29 6.39 34.41
CA LYS A 247 -18.31 7.66 33.68
C LYS A 247 -19.38 8.58 34.24
N ALA A 248 -18.98 9.82 34.50
CA ALA A 248 -19.85 10.85 35.08
C ALA A 248 -20.59 10.39 36.39
N GLY A 249 -19.92 9.62 37.24
CA GLY A 249 -20.48 9.09 38.50
C GLY A 249 -21.44 7.92 38.31
N VAL A 250 -21.55 7.35 37.13
CA VAL A 250 -22.37 6.18 36.83
C VAL A 250 -21.46 4.98 36.56
N HIS A 251 -21.70 3.88 37.29
CA HIS A 251 -21.03 2.62 37.06
C HIS A 251 -21.72 1.85 35.94
N TYR A 252 -20.92 1.26 35.05
CA TYR A 252 -21.35 0.41 33.93
C TYR A 252 -20.72 -0.96 34.11
N ASP A 253 -21.54 -2.00 34.15
CA ASP A 253 -21.12 -3.40 34.09
C ASP A 253 -20.78 -3.80 32.64
N TYR A 254 -20.39 -5.06 32.42
CA TYR A 254 -20.26 -5.60 31.09
C TYR A 254 -21.56 -5.44 30.28
N MET A 255 -21.44 -4.85 29.11
CA MET A 255 -22.55 -4.61 28.19
C MET A 255 -22.56 -5.65 27.09
N ASP A 256 -23.73 -6.23 26.81
CA ASP A 256 -23.96 -7.04 25.64
C ASP A 256 -24.42 -6.14 24.48
N TYR A 257 -23.52 -5.78 23.60
CA TYR A 257 -23.79 -4.91 22.47
C TYR A 257 -24.66 -5.56 21.37
N ASN A 258 -24.88 -6.87 21.43
CA ASN A 258 -25.82 -7.57 20.55
C ASN A 258 -27.27 -7.45 21.02
N SER A 259 -27.50 -7.09 22.28
CA SER A 259 -28.81 -6.89 22.87
C SER A 259 -29.40 -5.50 22.59
N THR A 260 -30.70 -5.33 22.87
CA THR A 260 -31.38 -4.03 22.77
C THR A 260 -30.71 -2.99 23.69
N PRO A 261 -30.44 -1.77 23.25
CA PRO A 261 -29.77 -0.76 24.04
C PRO A 261 -30.54 -0.39 25.33
N THR A 262 -29.86 -0.42 26.46
CA THR A 262 -30.36 0.04 27.75
C THR A 262 -29.67 1.32 28.24
N ASN A 263 -28.62 1.76 27.56
CA ASN A 263 -27.89 2.97 27.85
C ASN A 263 -27.25 3.56 26.58
N TYR A 264 -26.68 4.76 26.70
CA TYR A 264 -26.10 5.49 25.57
C TYR A 264 -24.88 4.81 24.95
N PHE A 265 -24.06 4.05 25.70
CA PHE A 265 -22.95 3.29 25.16
C PHE A 265 -23.42 2.20 24.20
N MET A 266 -24.45 1.44 24.60
CA MET A 266 -25.02 0.40 23.75
C MET A 266 -25.65 1.01 22.50
N ALA A 267 -26.40 2.10 22.65
CA ALA A 267 -27.02 2.82 21.53
C ALA A 267 -25.93 3.37 20.58
N TYR A 268 -24.82 3.85 21.11
CA TYR A 268 -23.71 4.38 20.35
C TYR A 268 -22.99 3.28 19.54
N ILE A 269 -22.51 2.21 20.19
CA ILE A 269 -21.79 1.13 19.50
C ILE A 269 -22.65 0.53 18.39
N ARG A 270 -23.95 0.31 18.64
CA ARG A 270 -24.86 -0.23 17.66
C ARG A 270 -25.14 0.76 16.52
N GLY A 271 -25.46 2.01 16.86
CA GLY A 271 -25.73 3.05 15.86
C GLY A 271 -24.53 3.32 14.94
N MET A 272 -23.32 3.37 15.51
CA MET A 272 -22.08 3.55 14.75
C MET A 272 -21.77 2.36 13.86
N SER A 273 -21.78 1.14 14.41
CA SER A 273 -21.50 -0.06 13.63
C SER A 273 -22.49 -0.26 12.48
N ASP A 274 -23.79 0.02 12.70
CA ASP A 274 -24.81 -0.05 11.66
C ASP A 274 -24.59 1.03 10.58
N GLN A 275 -24.18 2.26 10.97
CA GLN A 275 -23.96 3.33 10.01
C GLN A 275 -22.70 3.12 9.18
N LEU A 276 -21.61 2.64 9.79
CA LEU A 276 -20.38 2.29 9.09
C LEU A 276 -20.64 1.20 8.05
N ARG A 277 -21.42 0.16 8.43
CA ARG A 277 -21.82 -0.91 7.51
C ARG A 277 -22.71 -0.38 6.37
N GLU A 278 -23.73 0.45 6.70
CA GLU A 278 -24.65 1.04 5.70
C GLU A 278 -23.88 1.84 4.63
N TRP A 279 -22.79 2.49 5.01
CA TRP A 279 -21.97 3.31 4.12
C TRP A 279 -20.78 2.56 3.51
N GLU A 280 -20.56 1.32 3.89
CA GLU A 280 -19.34 0.58 3.54
C GLU A 280 -18.06 1.36 3.88
N MET A 281 -18.11 2.14 4.96
CA MET A 281 -17.03 3.02 5.37
C MET A 281 -15.98 2.27 6.17
N GLY A 282 -14.72 2.37 5.76
CA GLY A 282 -13.59 1.87 6.51
C GLY A 282 -13.44 2.51 7.88
N SER A 283 -12.95 1.76 8.86
CA SER A 283 -12.85 2.28 10.22
C SER A 283 -11.73 1.66 11.03
N PHE A 284 -11.29 2.41 12.06
CA PHE A 284 -10.33 1.98 13.08
C PHE A 284 -10.97 2.14 14.46
N TYR A 285 -11.15 1.02 15.16
CA TYR A 285 -11.70 1.04 16.53
C TYR A 285 -10.66 1.56 17.55
N TRP A 286 -11.08 2.39 18.49
CA TRP A 286 -10.24 2.93 19.57
C TRP A 286 -10.58 2.34 20.93
N PRO A 287 -9.57 1.74 21.62
CA PRO A 287 -8.37 1.18 20.98
C PRO A 287 -8.50 -0.34 20.80
N GLY A 288 -7.73 -0.89 19.89
CA GLY A 288 -7.51 -2.35 19.83
C GLY A 288 -6.74 -2.84 21.05
N LEU A 289 -5.66 -2.10 21.42
CA LEU A 289 -4.89 -2.32 22.64
C LEU A 289 -4.40 -1.00 23.24
N ARG A 290 -4.80 -0.75 24.49
CA ARG A 290 -4.24 0.27 25.38
C ARG A 290 -4.30 -0.24 26.80
N ASP A 291 -3.13 -0.39 27.44
CA ASP A 291 -3.05 -0.94 28.79
C ASP A 291 -3.80 -0.07 29.80
N GLY A 292 -4.76 -0.67 30.51
CA GLY A 292 -5.55 0.00 31.53
C GLY A 292 -6.75 0.80 31.02
N ASP A 293 -7.01 0.83 29.75
CA ASP A 293 -8.18 1.49 29.15
C ASP A 293 -9.38 0.54 29.10
N TRP A 294 -10.51 0.99 29.69
CA TRP A 294 -11.75 0.20 29.69
C TRP A 294 -12.47 0.18 28.32
N TYR A 295 -12.03 0.99 27.33
CA TYR A 295 -12.48 0.93 25.94
C TYR A 295 -11.68 -0.09 25.14
N SER A 296 -10.55 -0.58 25.66
CA SER A 296 -9.67 -1.48 24.91
C SER A 296 -10.38 -2.77 24.50
N MET A 297 -10.35 -3.08 23.22
CA MET A 297 -10.97 -4.28 22.64
C MET A 297 -10.29 -5.56 23.15
N THR A 298 -8.97 -5.47 23.37
CA THR A 298 -8.16 -6.54 23.93
C THR A 298 -7.43 -6.11 25.19
N LYS A 299 -7.10 -7.06 26.03
CA LYS A 299 -6.13 -6.92 27.11
C LYS A 299 -4.94 -7.82 26.86
N ARG A 300 -3.74 -7.36 27.21
CA ARG A 300 -2.53 -8.15 27.07
C ARG A 300 -2.07 -8.76 28.39
N SER A 301 -1.39 -9.89 28.26
CA SER A 301 -0.54 -10.51 29.28
C SER A 301 0.82 -10.84 28.69
N GLY A 302 1.82 -11.06 29.54
CA GLY A 302 3.19 -11.33 29.09
C GLY A 302 3.90 -10.09 28.53
N GLU A 303 5.16 -10.28 28.10
CA GLU A 303 6.03 -9.23 27.57
C GLU A 303 6.86 -9.77 26.40
N GLY A 304 7.29 -8.89 25.50
CA GLY A 304 8.12 -9.24 24.33
C GLY A 304 7.47 -10.33 23.48
N ALA A 305 8.23 -11.38 23.16
CA ALA A 305 7.77 -12.53 22.37
C ALA A 305 6.63 -13.35 23.04
N ASN A 306 6.41 -13.17 24.36
CA ASN A 306 5.40 -13.88 25.12
C ASN A 306 4.08 -13.11 25.27
N ILE A 307 3.94 -11.97 24.60
CA ILE A 307 2.68 -11.20 24.61
C ILE A 307 1.54 -12.06 24.06
N LYS A 308 0.46 -12.12 24.86
CA LYS A 308 -0.81 -12.73 24.50
C LYS A 308 -1.92 -11.71 24.67
N LEU A 309 -2.80 -11.61 23.68
CA LEU A 309 -4.00 -10.81 23.73
C LEU A 309 -5.22 -11.69 24.01
N GLU A 310 -6.16 -11.16 24.77
CA GLU A 310 -7.48 -11.77 25.00
C GLU A 310 -8.55 -10.74 24.69
N ILE A 311 -9.62 -11.14 24.04
CA ILE A 311 -10.80 -10.30 23.79
C ILE A 311 -11.43 -9.94 25.15
N VAL A 312 -11.72 -8.65 25.34
CA VAL A 312 -12.36 -8.14 26.57
C VAL A 312 -13.88 -8.32 26.52
N ASN A 313 -14.48 -8.03 25.35
CA ASN A 313 -15.92 -8.14 25.16
C ASN A 313 -16.24 -8.67 23.75
N GLN A 314 -16.71 -9.91 23.68
CA GLN A 314 -16.99 -10.55 22.40
C GLN A 314 -18.09 -9.82 21.62
N SER A 315 -19.16 -9.37 22.28
CA SER A 315 -20.24 -8.64 21.59
C SER A 315 -19.77 -7.30 21.00
N GLY A 316 -18.76 -6.67 21.61
CA GLY A 316 -18.10 -5.50 21.04
C GLY A 316 -17.32 -5.84 19.77
N VAL A 317 -16.59 -6.95 19.78
CA VAL A 317 -15.89 -7.47 18.58
C VAL A 317 -16.90 -7.81 17.48
N ASP A 318 -17.99 -8.51 17.80
CA ASP A 318 -19.04 -8.86 16.85
C ASP A 318 -19.60 -7.60 16.15
N ARG A 319 -19.84 -6.52 16.90
CA ARG A 319 -20.34 -5.24 16.36
C ARG A 319 -19.29 -4.52 15.52
N MET A 320 -18.03 -4.54 15.92
CA MET A 320 -16.94 -3.99 15.14
C MET A 320 -16.76 -4.76 13.81
N GLN A 321 -16.72 -6.08 13.84
CA GLN A 321 -16.61 -6.90 12.64
C GLN A 321 -17.83 -6.73 11.74
N MET A 322 -19.05 -6.67 12.29
CA MET A 322 -20.28 -6.40 11.54
C MET A 322 -20.24 -5.02 10.87
N SER A 323 -19.57 -4.02 11.44
CA SER A 323 -19.44 -2.69 10.85
C SER A 323 -18.66 -2.69 9.53
N TRP A 324 -17.77 -3.64 9.35
CA TRP A 324 -17.05 -3.84 8.10
C TRP A 324 -17.96 -4.62 7.16
N ALA A 325 -18.36 -4.00 6.05
CA ALA A 325 -19.18 -4.66 5.05
C ALA A 325 -18.50 -5.93 4.55
N ASP A 326 -19.29 -6.86 4.01
CA ASP A 326 -18.77 -8.02 3.28
C ASP A 326 -18.12 -7.54 1.97
N THR A 327 -17.10 -6.73 2.09
CA THR A 327 -16.28 -6.33 0.95
C THR A 327 -15.60 -7.57 0.42
N VAL A 328 -15.65 -7.76 -0.88
CA VAL A 328 -14.68 -8.64 -1.56
C VAL A 328 -13.33 -8.17 -1.07
N GLU A 329 -12.66 -9.01 -0.27
CA GLU A 329 -11.33 -8.73 0.21
C GLU A 329 -10.45 -8.55 -1.03
N THR A 330 -10.18 -7.32 -1.37
CA THR A 330 -8.96 -7.09 -2.11
C THR A 330 -7.89 -7.23 -1.05
N ASP A 331 -7.26 -8.39 -0.98
CA ASP A 331 -6.00 -8.53 -0.28
C ASP A 331 -5.16 -7.28 -0.57
N PRO A 332 -4.46 -6.71 0.44
CA PRO A 332 -3.51 -5.66 0.14
C PRO A 332 -2.69 -6.14 -1.06
N PRO A 333 -2.46 -5.28 -2.05
CA PRO A 333 -1.76 -5.71 -3.24
C PRO A 333 -0.50 -6.45 -2.81
N LYS A 334 -0.46 -7.74 -3.12
CA LYS A 334 0.62 -8.64 -2.72
C LYS A 334 1.58 -8.72 -3.89
N GLN A 335 2.86 -8.57 -3.59
CA GLN A 335 3.89 -8.87 -4.57
C GLN A 335 3.99 -10.39 -4.74
N ASP A 336 3.80 -10.85 -5.97
CA ASP A 336 4.01 -12.24 -6.36
C ASP A 336 4.94 -12.32 -7.57
N PRO A 337 5.85 -13.32 -7.64
CA PRO A 337 6.73 -13.50 -8.79
C PRO A 337 5.95 -13.61 -10.11
N PHE A 338 6.48 -13.05 -11.19
CA PHE A 338 5.89 -13.19 -12.51
C PHE A 338 5.94 -14.64 -13.00
N GLY A 339 4.82 -15.20 -13.43
CA GLY A 339 4.69 -16.59 -13.93
C GLY A 339 4.34 -16.71 -15.41
N GLY A 340 4.29 -15.58 -16.13
CA GLY A 340 3.88 -15.56 -17.53
C GLY A 340 2.41 -15.17 -17.71
N PHE A 341 1.81 -15.70 -18.77
CA PHE A 341 0.43 -15.40 -19.16
C PHE A 341 -0.38 -16.70 -19.25
N ASP A 342 -1.64 -16.63 -18.84
CA ASP A 342 -2.58 -17.73 -19.04
C ASP A 342 -3.11 -17.80 -20.48
N ALA A 343 -4.04 -18.72 -20.72
CA ALA A 343 -4.63 -18.93 -22.05
C ALA A 343 -5.45 -17.72 -22.56
N ASP A 344 -5.91 -16.86 -21.67
CA ASP A 344 -6.70 -15.67 -21.99
C ASP A 344 -5.82 -14.42 -22.06
N GLY A 345 -4.50 -14.55 -21.81
CA GLY A 345 -3.51 -13.50 -21.85
C GLY A 345 -3.46 -12.64 -20.57
N ALA A 346 -4.03 -13.12 -19.47
CA ALA A 346 -3.87 -12.50 -18.16
C ALA A 346 -2.55 -12.94 -17.53
N VAL A 347 -1.90 -12.03 -16.79
CA VAL A 347 -0.65 -12.29 -16.06
C VAL A 347 -0.95 -13.23 -14.90
N VAL A 348 -0.08 -14.22 -14.67
CA VAL A 348 -0.23 -15.19 -13.58
C VAL A 348 0.99 -15.20 -12.67
N ALA A 349 0.76 -15.50 -11.39
CA ALA A 349 1.83 -15.66 -10.42
C ALA A 349 2.69 -16.89 -10.74
N GLY A 350 4.00 -16.75 -10.51
CA GLY A 350 5.02 -17.75 -10.78
C GLY A 350 5.75 -18.20 -9.53
N LYS A 351 7.05 -18.40 -9.71
CA LYS A 351 7.99 -18.76 -8.64
C LYS A 351 9.16 -17.79 -8.67
N ALA A 352 9.79 -17.61 -7.51
CA ALA A 352 11.04 -16.87 -7.38
C ALA A 352 12.07 -17.34 -8.41
N VAL A 353 12.77 -16.40 -9.04
CA VAL A 353 13.82 -16.70 -10.01
C VAL A 353 15.06 -17.20 -9.28
N SER A 354 15.56 -18.38 -9.63
CA SER A 354 16.78 -18.91 -8.99
C SER A 354 18.02 -18.12 -9.39
N LEU A 355 18.86 -17.79 -8.39
CA LEU A 355 20.19 -17.21 -8.58
C LEU A 355 21.29 -18.17 -8.12
N PRO A 356 22.36 -18.36 -8.92
CA PRO A 356 22.70 -17.67 -10.18
C PRO A 356 21.72 -17.98 -11.32
N GLY A 357 21.47 -16.99 -12.20
CA GLY A 357 20.50 -17.13 -13.28
C GLY A 357 20.29 -15.84 -14.08
N LYS A 358 19.40 -15.88 -15.07
CA LYS A 358 19.02 -14.75 -15.92
C LYS A 358 17.60 -14.30 -15.59
N ILE A 359 17.37 -13.00 -15.55
CA ILE A 359 16.09 -12.33 -15.39
C ILE A 359 15.87 -11.48 -16.63
N GLU A 360 14.78 -11.68 -17.37
CA GLU A 360 14.33 -10.74 -18.39
C GLU A 360 13.71 -9.53 -17.70
N ALA A 361 14.12 -8.31 -18.07
CA ALA A 361 13.80 -7.12 -17.32
C ALA A 361 12.29 -6.80 -17.30
N GLU A 362 11.56 -7.18 -18.36
CA GLU A 362 10.10 -7.03 -18.44
C GLU A 362 9.32 -8.02 -17.58
N ASN A 363 9.99 -9.02 -16.97
CA ASN A 363 9.37 -10.04 -16.13
C ASN A 363 9.38 -9.68 -14.64
N TYR A 364 9.19 -8.39 -14.33
CA TYR A 364 9.04 -7.93 -12.94
C TYR A 364 7.78 -8.50 -12.28
N ASP A 365 7.77 -8.54 -10.97
CA ASP A 365 6.72 -9.13 -10.15
C ASP A 365 5.34 -8.52 -10.40
N LEU A 366 4.32 -9.24 -9.97
CA LEU A 366 2.93 -8.78 -9.90
C LEU A 366 2.72 -7.98 -8.62
N GLY A 367 1.70 -7.12 -8.59
CA GLY A 367 1.34 -6.35 -7.41
C GLY A 367 0.90 -4.92 -7.77
N GLY A 368 1.38 -4.41 -8.91
CA GLY A 368 1.01 -3.09 -9.41
C GLY A 368 1.94 -1.97 -8.95
N ASN A 369 1.57 -0.76 -9.32
CA ASN A 369 2.36 0.43 -9.06
C ASN A 369 2.58 0.61 -7.55
N ARG A 370 3.82 0.90 -7.15
CA ARG A 370 4.31 1.05 -5.77
C ARG A 370 4.29 -0.23 -4.91
N VAL A 371 3.98 -1.39 -5.51
CA VAL A 371 4.08 -2.71 -4.87
C VAL A 371 5.23 -3.50 -5.47
N SER A 372 5.21 -3.70 -6.79
CA SER A 372 6.24 -4.43 -7.53
C SER A 372 6.99 -3.57 -8.55
N PHE A 373 6.52 -2.35 -8.78
CA PHE A 373 7.20 -1.35 -9.59
C PHE A 373 6.77 0.07 -9.21
N TYR A 374 7.53 1.06 -9.63
CA TYR A 374 7.13 2.46 -9.67
C TYR A 374 7.47 3.04 -11.03
N ASP A 375 6.45 3.50 -11.73
CA ASP A 375 6.55 4.19 -13.00
C ASP A 375 5.90 5.56 -12.88
N LYS A 376 6.52 6.59 -13.45
CA LYS A 376 6.05 7.98 -13.40
C LYS A 376 4.96 8.26 -14.42
N SER A 377 4.88 7.45 -15.46
CA SER A 377 3.79 7.50 -16.42
C SER A 377 2.57 6.72 -15.88
N SER A 378 1.39 7.02 -16.38
CA SER A 378 0.16 6.31 -16.01
C SER A 378 -0.19 5.16 -16.97
N ALA A 379 0.60 4.97 -18.02
CA ALA A 379 0.38 3.98 -19.06
C ALA A 379 1.70 3.57 -19.70
N ASN A 380 1.79 2.32 -20.14
CA ASN A 380 2.93 1.77 -20.89
C ASN A 380 3.07 2.50 -22.25
N GLU A 381 3.99 3.46 -22.34
CA GLU A 381 4.24 4.25 -23.58
C GLU A 381 4.78 3.40 -24.72
N GLY A 382 5.51 2.32 -24.41
CA GLY A 382 5.96 1.34 -25.40
C GLY A 382 4.82 0.49 -25.95
N GLY A 383 3.80 0.22 -25.14
CA GLY A 383 2.55 -0.43 -25.52
C GLY A 383 2.64 -1.94 -25.75
N PHE A 384 3.72 -2.61 -25.30
CA PHE A 384 3.93 -4.04 -25.52
C PHE A 384 3.91 -4.85 -24.23
N TYR A 385 3.72 -6.16 -24.35
CA TYR A 385 3.89 -7.22 -23.38
C TYR A 385 2.93 -7.16 -22.19
N ARG A 386 2.97 -6.16 -21.31
CA ARG A 386 2.10 -5.99 -20.15
C ARG A 386 1.16 -4.80 -20.31
N LYS A 387 0.07 -4.78 -19.50
CA LYS A 387 -0.97 -3.75 -19.59
C LYS A 387 -0.93 -2.74 -18.42
N ASP A 388 0.03 -2.91 -17.51
CA ASP A 388 0.28 -1.96 -16.44
C ASP A 388 1.13 -0.77 -16.94
N ALA A 389 1.54 0.13 -16.04
CA ALA A 389 2.14 1.40 -16.43
C ALA A 389 3.59 1.30 -16.92
N VAL A 390 4.30 0.20 -16.60
CA VAL A 390 5.73 0.07 -16.95
C VAL A 390 5.94 0.08 -18.45
N ASP A 391 6.85 0.94 -18.88
CA ASP A 391 7.17 1.14 -20.29
C ASP A 391 7.99 0.00 -20.87
N ILE A 392 7.39 -0.78 -21.78
CA ILE A 392 8.01 -1.95 -22.41
C ILE A 392 8.03 -1.76 -23.92
N VAL A 393 9.22 -1.90 -24.49
CA VAL A 393 9.50 -1.82 -25.93
C VAL A 393 9.85 -3.18 -26.51
N VAL A 394 9.79 -3.32 -27.82
CA VAL A 394 10.27 -4.52 -28.53
C VAL A 394 11.75 -4.38 -28.89
N LEU A 395 12.52 -5.46 -28.79
CA LEU A 395 13.92 -5.49 -29.22
C LEU A 395 14.09 -5.33 -30.73
N ASP A 396 13.13 -5.82 -31.52
CA ASP A 396 13.10 -5.66 -32.96
C ASP A 396 11.66 -5.55 -33.47
N SER A 397 11.30 -4.38 -34.00
CA SER A 397 9.95 -4.15 -34.53
C SER A 397 9.62 -4.99 -35.78
N ALA A 398 10.61 -5.53 -36.47
CA ALA A 398 10.43 -6.43 -37.59
C ALA A 398 10.29 -7.90 -37.18
N ASP A 399 10.76 -8.26 -35.96
CA ASP A 399 10.74 -9.63 -35.46
C ASP A 399 10.46 -9.65 -33.95
N LEU A 400 9.18 -9.68 -33.59
CA LEU A 400 8.74 -9.72 -32.16
C LEU A 400 9.18 -10.98 -31.41
N SER A 401 9.70 -12.00 -32.08
CA SER A 401 10.23 -13.21 -31.44
C SER A 401 11.57 -12.98 -30.72
N LYS A 402 12.20 -11.84 -30.94
CA LYS A 402 13.45 -11.46 -30.27
C LYS A 402 13.26 -10.99 -28.83
N GLY A 403 12.01 -10.69 -28.42
CA GLY A 403 11.68 -10.34 -27.05
C GLY A 403 11.43 -8.86 -26.83
N TYR A 404 11.49 -8.47 -25.56
CA TYR A 404 11.10 -7.15 -25.07
C TYR A 404 12.21 -6.58 -24.20
N ALA A 405 12.11 -5.29 -23.89
CA ALA A 405 12.99 -4.61 -22.97
C ALA A 405 12.21 -3.50 -22.24
N LEU A 406 12.68 -3.08 -21.07
CA LEU A 406 12.24 -1.82 -20.48
C LEU A 406 12.70 -0.66 -21.37
N GLY A 407 11.87 0.35 -21.54
CA GLY A 407 12.17 1.55 -22.32
C GLY A 407 11.56 2.80 -21.71
N TYR A 408 11.75 3.97 -22.29
CA TYR A 408 11.23 5.28 -21.83
C TYR A 408 11.52 5.61 -20.37
N THR A 409 12.42 4.87 -19.73
CA THR A 409 12.73 4.92 -18.29
C THR A 409 13.11 6.30 -17.79
N GLN A 410 12.68 6.67 -16.58
CA GLN A 410 12.98 7.94 -15.93
C GLN A 410 13.70 7.74 -14.59
N ASP A 411 14.54 8.70 -14.22
CA ASP A 411 15.31 8.67 -12.97
C ASP A 411 14.42 8.43 -11.74
N GLY A 412 14.78 7.46 -10.90
CA GLY A 412 14.06 7.09 -9.68
C GLY A 412 12.90 6.12 -9.88
N GLU A 413 12.53 5.73 -11.10
CA GLU A 413 11.64 4.58 -11.34
C GLU A 413 12.30 3.29 -10.88
N TRP A 414 11.48 2.29 -10.54
CA TRP A 414 12.03 1.02 -10.07
C TRP A 414 11.11 -0.16 -10.37
N LEU A 415 11.72 -1.35 -10.47
CA LEU A 415 11.04 -2.63 -10.62
C LEU A 415 11.57 -3.62 -9.60
N GLU A 416 10.73 -4.54 -9.14
CA GLU A 416 11.10 -5.58 -8.19
C GLU A 416 10.88 -6.98 -8.76
N TYR A 417 11.75 -7.88 -8.33
CA TYR A 417 11.76 -9.29 -8.73
C TYR A 417 11.97 -10.15 -7.50
N THR A 418 11.11 -11.13 -7.26
CA THR A 418 11.34 -12.13 -6.23
C THR A 418 12.36 -13.15 -6.72
N VAL A 419 13.48 -13.26 -6.03
CA VAL A 419 14.59 -14.14 -6.38
C VAL A 419 14.87 -15.14 -5.26
N ASN A 420 15.34 -16.34 -5.61
CA ASN A 420 15.79 -17.33 -4.65
C ASN A 420 17.29 -17.63 -4.84
N VAL A 421 18.09 -17.24 -3.88
CA VAL A 421 19.55 -17.49 -3.86
C VAL A 421 19.79 -18.89 -3.32
N GLU A 422 20.30 -19.81 -4.16
CA GLU A 422 20.46 -21.23 -3.81
C GLU A 422 21.46 -21.46 -2.66
N LYS A 423 22.51 -20.64 -2.60
CA LYS A 423 23.50 -20.66 -1.53
C LYS A 423 24.12 -19.28 -1.32
N THR A 424 24.51 -18.97 -0.10
CA THR A 424 25.28 -17.75 0.20
C THR A 424 26.55 -17.71 -0.61
N ALA A 425 26.72 -16.70 -1.46
CA ALA A 425 27.88 -16.54 -2.33
C ALA A 425 28.11 -15.06 -2.70
N LYS A 426 29.30 -14.77 -3.24
CA LYS A 426 29.55 -13.49 -3.90
C LYS A 426 29.03 -13.55 -5.32
N PHE A 427 28.37 -12.47 -5.74
CA PHE A 427 27.78 -12.35 -7.05
C PHE A 427 28.39 -11.22 -7.87
N THR A 428 28.41 -11.43 -9.16
CA THR A 428 28.57 -10.40 -10.20
C THR A 428 27.30 -10.38 -11.04
N VAL A 429 26.78 -9.20 -11.34
CA VAL A 429 25.67 -9.03 -12.28
C VAL A 429 26.21 -8.54 -13.61
N GLU A 430 25.66 -9.04 -14.69
CA GLU A 430 25.81 -8.51 -16.05
C GLU A 430 24.45 -8.04 -16.53
N LEU A 431 24.38 -6.81 -17.05
CA LEU A 431 23.17 -6.22 -17.57
C LEU A 431 23.34 -5.90 -19.06
N GLN A 432 22.33 -6.20 -19.83
CA GLN A 432 22.24 -5.84 -21.26
C GLN A 432 21.45 -4.54 -21.39
N MET A 433 22.14 -3.45 -21.68
CA MET A 433 21.54 -2.10 -21.67
C MET A 433 21.87 -1.32 -22.94
N ALA A 434 20.95 -0.43 -23.36
CA ALA A 434 21.16 0.51 -24.47
C ALA A 434 20.72 1.91 -24.05
N THR A 435 21.53 2.93 -24.39
CA THR A 435 21.17 4.34 -24.14
C THR A 435 21.95 5.28 -25.05
N ALA A 436 21.28 6.35 -25.49
CA ALA A 436 21.94 7.52 -26.07
C ALA A 436 22.15 8.65 -25.04
N SER A 437 21.61 8.48 -23.82
CA SER A 437 21.70 9.48 -22.75
C SER A 437 23.01 9.38 -21.98
N GLU A 438 23.52 10.52 -21.50
CA GLU A 438 24.67 10.55 -20.60
C GLU A 438 24.27 10.06 -19.19
N LYS A 439 25.13 9.23 -18.56
CA LYS A 439 24.99 8.81 -17.16
C LYS A 439 23.67 8.10 -16.83
N ALA A 440 23.00 7.49 -17.82
CA ALA A 440 21.84 6.65 -17.58
C ALA A 440 22.26 5.21 -17.25
N GLY A 441 21.54 4.57 -16.33
CA GLY A 441 21.83 3.22 -15.87
C GLY A 441 20.91 2.78 -14.76
N VAL A 442 21.40 1.92 -13.86
CA VAL A 442 20.60 1.36 -12.76
C VAL A 442 21.40 1.28 -11.46
N GLN A 443 20.69 1.15 -10.33
CA GLN A 443 21.25 0.72 -9.06
C GLN A 443 20.44 -0.48 -8.54
N LEU A 444 21.12 -1.47 -7.95
CA LEU A 444 20.49 -2.70 -7.45
C LEU A 444 20.43 -2.73 -5.93
N PHE A 445 19.32 -3.26 -5.43
CA PHE A 445 19.08 -3.45 -4.01
C PHE A 445 18.61 -4.89 -3.76
N ILE A 446 18.99 -5.48 -2.63
CA ILE A 446 18.44 -6.71 -2.08
C ILE A 446 17.77 -6.36 -0.75
N ASP A 447 16.49 -6.69 -0.60
CA ASP A 447 15.68 -6.39 0.59
C ASP A 447 15.81 -4.92 1.01
N ASN A 448 15.67 -4.01 0.02
CA ASN A 448 15.83 -2.54 0.17
C ASN A 448 17.22 -2.06 0.61
N LYS A 449 18.24 -2.93 0.60
CA LYS A 449 19.63 -2.57 0.89
C LYS A 449 20.43 -2.52 -0.40
N ALA A 450 21.06 -1.38 -0.69
CA ALA A 450 21.91 -1.23 -1.87
C ALA A 450 23.04 -2.28 -1.87
N VAL A 451 23.13 -3.03 -2.96
CA VAL A 451 24.17 -4.06 -3.20
C VAL A 451 25.10 -3.68 -4.34
N SER A 452 24.82 -2.58 -5.05
CA SER A 452 25.71 -1.99 -6.04
C SER A 452 25.82 -0.48 -5.87
N ASP A 453 26.89 0.11 -6.41
CA ASP A 453 26.89 1.50 -6.85
C ASP A 453 26.02 1.65 -8.12
N SER A 454 25.86 2.87 -8.64
CA SER A 454 25.18 3.08 -9.93
C SER A 454 25.96 2.40 -11.05
N ILE A 455 25.29 1.50 -11.77
CA ILE A 455 25.82 0.76 -12.92
C ILE A 455 25.41 1.51 -14.16
N ILE A 456 26.33 2.28 -14.74
CA ILE A 456 26.05 3.18 -15.85
C ILE A 456 26.19 2.42 -17.18
N ALA A 457 25.18 2.52 -18.03
CA ALA A 457 25.19 1.97 -19.37
C ALA A 457 26.23 2.67 -20.24
N LYS A 458 26.80 1.93 -21.20
CA LYS A 458 27.67 2.54 -22.20
C LYS A 458 26.83 3.40 -23.14
N GLN A 459 27.14 4.70 -23.19
CA GLN A 459 26.45 5.61 -24.10
C GLN A 459 26.74 5.23 -25.56
N GLY A 460 25.68 4.99 -26.32
CA GLY A 460 25.67 4.74 -27.75
C GLY A 460 25.11 5.90 -28.57
N GLU A 461 24.76 5.64 -29.82
CA GLU A 461 24.10 6.60 -30.70
C GLU A 461 22.57 6.49 -30.66
N ASP A 462 22.04 5.38 -30.12
CA ASP A 462 20.61 5.07 -30.09
C ASP A 462 20.24 4.24 -28.85
N TRP A 463 18.96 3.90 -28.72
CA TRP A 463 18.38 3.08 -27.63
C TRP A 463 18.11 1.63 -28.04
N SER A 464 18.67 1.17 -29.19
CA SER A 464 18.46 -0.18 -29.75
C SER A 464 19.75 -1.00 -29.85
N THR A 465 20.92 -0.35 -29.66
CA THR A 465 22.22 -1.02 -29.65
C THR A 465 22.61 -1.34 -28.21
N TYR A 466 22.44 -2.60 -27.83
CA TYR A 466 22.66 -3.08 -26.48
C TYR A 466 24.11 -3.50 -26.26
N ASP A 467 24.70 -3.05 -25.17
CA ASP A 467 26.03 -3.44 -24.67
C ASP A 467 25.91 -4.10 -23.29
N ALA A 468 26.74 -5.11 -23.01
CA ALA A 468 26.82 -5.75 -21.72
C ALA A 468 27.70 -4.92 -20.77
N VAL A 469 27.20 -4.69 -19.53
CA VAL A 469 27.93 -4.04 -18.45
C VAL A 469 27.93 -4.94 -17.23
N GLN A 470 29.11 -5.18 -16.62
CA GLN A 470 29.23 -6.01 -15.41
C GLN A 470 29.52 -5.17 -14.17
N ALA A 471 28.94 -5.57 -13.03
CA ALA A 471 29.21 -4.99 -11.71
C ALA A 471 29.25 -6.05 -10.62
N LYS A 472 30.16 -5.87 -9.65
CA LYS A 472 30.27 -6.75 -8.48
C LYS A 472 29.26 -6.33 -7.43
N LEU A 473 28.49 -7.28 -6.89
CA LEU A 473 27.45 -7.03 -5.89
C LEU A 473 27.87 -7.40 -4.46
N GLY A 474 28.96 -8.13 -4.29
CA GLY A 474 29.33 -8.66 -2.98
C GLY A 474 28.60 -9.97 -2.63
N GLU A 475 28.53 -10.28 -1.34
CA GLU A 475 27.91 -11.51 -0.84
C GLU A 475 26.40 -11.32 -0.66
N ILE A 476 25.60 -12.25 -1.20
CA ILE A 476 24.16 -12.35 -0.99
C ILE A 476 23.88 -13.66 -0.25
N ALA A 477 23.06 -13.60 0.79
CA ALA A 477 22.71 -14.76 1.60
C ALA A 477 21.82 -15.75 0.82
N ALA A 478 21.82 -17.03 1.23
CA ALA A 478 20.89 -18.00 0.69
C ALA A 478 19.46 -17.73 1.18
N GLY A 479 18.47 -17.92 0.31
CA GLY A 479 17.05 -17.76 0.61
C GLY A 479 16.33 -16.94 -0.44
N GLU A 480 15.06 -16.67 -0.16
CA GLU A 480 14.22 -15.80 -0.99
C GLU A 480 14.45 -14.34 -0.61
N HIS A 481 14.58 -13.49 -1.62
CA HIS A 481 14.84 -12.06 -1.49
C HIS A 481 14.05 -11.26 -2.50
N THR A 482 13.83 -9.98 -2.21
CA THR A 482 13.36 -9.00 -3.19
C THR A 482 14.55 -8.28 -3.80
N LEU A 483 14.77 -8.49 -5.10
CA LEU A 483 15.70 -7.71 -5.91
C LEU A 483 14.96 -6.49 -6.46
N LYS A 484 15.44 -5.29 -6.14
CA LYS A 484 14.96 -4.03 -6.74
C LYS A 484 15.99 -3.51 -7.74
N LEU A 485 15.52 -3.20 -8.95
CA LEU A 485 16.24 -2.48 -9.98
C LEU A 485 15.71 -1.05 -10.01
N GLN A 486 16.51 -0.07 -9.61
CA GLN A 486 16.15 1.34 -9.66
C GLN A 486 16.85 2.04 -10.80
N ILE A 487 16.12 2.84 -11.56
CA ILE A 487 16.64 3.63 -12.69
C ILE A 487 17.45 4.81 -12.15
N VAL A 488 18.59 5.07 -12.76
CA VAL A 488 19.49 6.21 -12.50
C VAL A 488 19.65 6.99 -13.80
N GLY A 489 19.30 8.26 -13.78
CA GLY A 489 19.20 9.07 -15.01
C GLY A 489 17.97 8.71 -15.85
N ASN A 490 17.90 9.20 -17.09
CA ASN A 490 16.74 9.01 -17.95
C ASN A 490 17.09 8.28 -19.23
N TYR A 491 16.15 7.50 -19.73
CA TYR A 491 16.18 6.85 -21.03
C TYR A 491 17.31 5.82 -21.18
N VAL A 492 17.34 4.81 -20.30
CA VAL A 492 18.08 3.57 -20.48
C VAL A 492 17.12 2.43 -20.83
N ASN A 493 17.35 1.73 -21.91
CA ASN A 493 16.64 0.50 -22.21
C ASN A 493 17.38 -0.68 -21.59
N ILE A 494 16.63 -1.64 -21.00
CA ILE A 494 17.20 -2.79 -20.28
C ILE A 494 16.51 -4.04 -20.80
N ASP A 495 17.29 -4.94 -21.37
CA ASP A 495 16.82 -6.22 -21.90
C ASP A 495 16.79 -7.29 -20.78
N TRP A 496 17.94 -7.55 -20.16
CA TRP A 496 18.03 -8.56 -19.10
C TRP A 496 19.16 -8.30 -18.11
N LEU A 497 19.08 -9.03 -16.97
CA LEU A 497 20.10 -9.13 -15.93
C LEU A 497 20.54 -10.59 -15.80
N ARG A 498 21.84 -10.86 -15.75
CA ARG A 498 22.41 -12.19 -15.50
C ARG A 498 23.25 -12.15 -14.22
N PHE A 499 22.90 -12.95 -13.25
CA PHE A 499 23.64 -13.10 -11.99
C PHE A 499 24.56 -14.32 -12.06
N CYS A 500 25.82 -14.10 -11.82
CA CYS A 500 26.88 -15.12 -11.85
C CYS A 500 27.51 -15.23 -10.48
N GLU A 501 27.79 -16.44 -10.02
CA GLU A 501 28.59 -16.65 -8.82
C GLU A 501 30.07 -16.30 -9.10
N GLY A 502 30.68 -15.53 -8.22
CA GLY A 502 32.09 -15.14 -8.32
C GLY A 502 32.34 -13.70 -8.78
N GLU A 503 33.52 -13.45 -9.28
CA GLU A 503 34.05 -12.11 -9.55
C GLU A 503 33.75 -11.60 -10.97
N THR A 504 33.30 -12.48 -11.87
CA THR A 504 33.00 -12.18 -13.29
C THR A 504 31.90 -13.09 -13.80
N CYS A 505 31.08 -12.60 -14.76
CA CYS A 505 30.24 -13.42 -15.60
C CYS A 505 31.05 -13.86 -16.82
N GLU A 506 31.62 -15.06 -16.80
CA GLU A 506 32.29 -15.62 -17.95
C GLU A 506 31.26 -16.22 -18.92
N GLU A 507 31.50 -16.11 -20.23
CA GLU A 507 30.77 -16.90 -21.21
C GLU A 507 30.98 -18.39 -20.90
N PRO A 508 29.93 -19.22 -20.86
CA PRO A 508 30.11 -20.65 -20.67
C PRO A 508 31.02 -21.15 -21.79
N LEU A 509 32.19 -21.70 -21.43
CA LEU A 509 33.11 -22.28 -22.40
C LEU A 509 32.34 -23.27 -23.29
N GLY A 510 31.98 -22.80 -24.48
CA GLY A 510 31.55 -23.50 -25.68
C GLY A 510 30.85 -24.85 -25.46
N ILE A 511 29.57 -24.86 -25.15
CA ILE A 511 28.66 -25.88 -25.71
C ILE A 511 28.11 -25.27 -27.00
N ARG A 512 28.68 -25.65 -28.15
CA ARG A 512 27.99 -25.48 -29.41
C ARG A 512 26.63 -26.11 -29.26
N GLU A 513 25.57 -25.30 -29.37
CA GLU A 513 24.22 -25.78 -29.47
C GLU A 513 24.08 -26.71 -30.68
N ASN A 514 24.21 -28.00 -30.40
CA ASN A 514 23.47 -29.04 -31.07
C ASN A 514 22.42 -29.53 -30.07
N ALA A 515 21.55 -28.63 -29.58
CA ALA A 515 20.32 -29.01 -28.94
C ALA A 515 19.29 -29.25 -30.06
N PRO A 516 18.64 -30.44 -30.12
CA PRO A 516 17.50 -30.63 -30.99
C PRO A 516 16.43 -29.62 -30.53
N ALA A 517 15.85 -28.92 -31.49
CA ALA A 517 14.69 -28.08 -31.30
C ALA A 517 13.64 -28.83 -30.48
N HIS A 518 13.54 -28.51 -29.17
CA HIS A 518 12.34 -28.81 -28.40
C HIS A 518 11.26 -27.87 -28.93
N THR A 519 10.50 -28.37 -29.89
CA THR A 519 9.18 -27.83 -30.18
C THR A 519 8.35 -27.94 -28.90
N PRO A 520 7.87 -26.82 -28.32
CA PRO A 520 6.83 -26.94 -27.29
C PRO A 520 5.59 -27.48 -28.02
N GLU A 521 5.15 -28.67 -27.67
CA GLU A 521 3.79 -29.12 -27.94
C GLU A 521 2.80 -28.20 -27.20
N ASN A 522 2.49 -27.07 -27.79
CA ASN A 522 1.23 -26.36 -27.58
C ASN A 522 0.91 -25.55 -28.85
N ALA A 523 0.38 -26.26 -29.83
CA ALA A 523 -0.03 -25.75 -31.13
C ALA A 523 -1.37 -24.96 -31.08
N SER A 524 -1.69 -24.25 -30.00
CA SER A 524 -2.98 -23.55 -29.89
C SER A 524 -2.90 -22.04 -29.68
N ALA A 525 -1.72 -21.45 -29.56
CA ALA A 525 -1.59 -20.00 -29.44
C ALA A 525 -2.03 -19.31 -30.74
N PRO A 526 -2.86 -18.26 -30.67
CA PRO A 526 -3.24 -17.45 -31.84
C PRO A 526 -2.00 -16.73 -32.40
N ARG A 527 -1.78 -16.80 -33.70
CA ARG A 527 -0.69 -16.10 -34.38
C ARG A 527 -1.24 -15.00 -35.27
N LEU A 528 -0.71 -13.79 -35.14
CA LEU A 528 -1.02 -12.69 -36.03
C LEU A 528 -0.30 -12.92 -37.40
N ARG A 529 -1.01 -12.76 -38.50
CA ARG A 529 -0.49 -12.95 -39.85
C ARG A 529 -0.93 -11.81 -40.75
N ILE A 530 -0.06 -11.39 -41.67
CA ILE A 530 -0.38 -10.46 -42.73
C ILE A 530 -0.34 -11.21 -44.06
N GLN A 531 -1.43 -11.18 -44.81
CA GLN A 531 -1.47 -11.68 -46.20
C GLN A 531 -2.29 -10.72 -47.06
N ASN A 532 -1.76 -10.35 -48.22
CA ASN A 532 -2.38 -9.38 -49.13
C ASN A 532 -2.75 -8.04 -48.47
N ASN A 533 -1.85 -7.51 -47.61
CA ASN A 533 -2.03 -6.27 -46.84
C ASN A 533 -3.22 -6.29 -45.85
N LYS A 534 -3.69 -7.46 -45.43
CA LYS A 534 -4.73 -7.61 -44.39
C LYS A 534 -4.19 -8.40 -43.22
N LEU A 535 -4.40 -7.87 -42.02
CA LEU A 535 -4.03 -8.48 -40.76
C LEU A 535 -5.12 -9.46 -40.31
N PHE A 536 -4.75 -10.67 -39.87
CA PHE A 536 -5.67 -11.66 -39.31
C PHE A 536 -4.98 -12.53 -38.26
N VAL A 537 -5.77 -13.14 -37.41
CA VAL A 537 -5.32 -14.07 -36.36
C VAL A 537 -5.50 -15.50 -36.88
N GLU A 538 -4.44 -16.30 -36.84
CA GLU A 538 -4.49 -17.73 -37.14
C GLU A 538 -4.42 -18.55 -35.86
N LYS A 539 -5.45 -19.37 -35.58
CA LYS A 539 -5.52 -20.27 -34.43
C LYS A 539 -6.02 -21.65 -34.89
N ASN A 540 -5.26 -22.71 -34.61
CA ASN A 540 -5.58 -24.09 -34.98
C ASN A 540 -5.90 -24.27 -36.47
N GLY A 541 -5.10 -23.62 -37.35
CA GLY A 541 -5.27 -23.68 -38.81
C GLY A 541 -6.50 -22.93 -39.35
N LYS A 542 -7.20 -22.16 -38.50
CA LYS A 542 -8.35 -21.32 -38.86
C LYS A 542 -7.95 -19.86 -38.76
N ARG A 543 -8.46 -19.03 -39.70
CA ARG A 543 -8.18 -17.58 -39.76
C ARG A 543 -9.38 -16.81 -39.22
N PHE A 544 -9.09 -15.74 -38.50
CA PHE A 544 -10.09 -14.84 -37.93
C PHE A 544 -9.70 -13.38 -38.21
N ASP A 545 -10.66 -12.50 -38.42
CA ASP A 545 -10.40 -11.06 -38.45
C ASP A 545 -10.08 -10.53 -37.04
N LEU A 546 -9.71 -9.27 -36.93
CA LEU A 546 -9.38 -8.64 -35.65
C LEU A 546 -10.58 -8.48 -34.70
N THR A 547 -11.79 -8.74 -35.16
CA THR A 547 -13.03 -8.74 -34.37
C THR A 547 -13.44 -10.14 -33.93
N GLY A 548 -12.65 -11.18 -34.28
CA GLY A 548 -12.88 -12.57 -33.91
C GLY A 548 -13.79 -13.36 -34.88
N HIS A 549 -14.20 -12.77 -36.02
CA HIS A 549 -14.98 -13.49 -37.01
C HIS A 549 -14.09 -14.37 -37.89
N ARG A 550 -14.50 -15.62 -38.08
CA ARG A 550 -13.76 -16.59 -38.89
C ARG A 550 -13.77 -16.17 -40.38
N LEU A 551 -12.57 -16.02 -40.92
CA LEU A 551 -12.38 -15.84 -42.36
C LEU A 551 -12.43 -17.19 -43.09
N ARG A 552 -13.11 -17.25 -44.21
CA ARG A 552 -13.25 -18.47 -45.06
C ARG A 552 -12.03 -18.68 -45.95
#